data_a7eb139472c66b289a21c554ce5267c4
#
_entry.id   a7eb139472c66b289a21c554ce5267c4
#
_cell.length_a   1.000
_cell.length_b   1.000
_cell.length_c   1.000
_cell.angle_alpha   90.00
_cell.angle_beta   90.00
_cell.angle_gamma   90.00
#
_symmetry.space_group_name_H-M   'P 1'
#
loop_
_entity.id
_entity.type
_entity.pdbx_description
1 polymer ?
#
loop_
_entity_poly.entity_id
_entity_poly.type
_entity_poly.pdbx_seq_one_letter_code
_entity_poly.pdbx_strand_id
1 'polypeptide(L)'
;TSGLKGENNDIYGLVTGPKNGPFEFAIGKCNNRYGKSVDVLSSEPGKQWDYSDPAVALLSFIFFEITKKNIHEYLYEKLFKIIGIENASWDVHGGGNYFGPFTSSHVGLHISARDLSRFGYFMLKKGQWNNVQILRSDYIDLATTKSQNLNSSYGYQFWINSDGVRWPSLPKDTYALEGYNSNRCYIIPSYDLIITRIGS
;
A
#
# COMPACT_ATOMS: atom_id res chain seq x y z
N THR A 1 6.73 8.80 -6.63
CA THR A 1 7.66 9.41 -7.62
C THR A 1 7.76 8.62 -8.93
N SER A 2 6.79 7.76 -9.22
CA SER A 2 6.71 7.01 -10.48
C SER A 2 6.50 7.92 -11.71
N GLY A 3 6.07 9.16 -11.49
CA GLY A 3 5.60 10.07 -12.53
C GLY A 3 4.16 9.84 -12.95
N LEU A 4 3.54 8.74 -12.51
CA LEU A 4 2.14 8.47 -12.78
C LEU A 4 1.25 9.44 -12.02
N LYS A 5 0.17 9.85 -12.64
CA LYS A 5 -0.76 10.84 -12.10
C LYS A 5 -1.40 10.34 -10.81
N GLY A 6 -1.46 11.23 -9.80
CA GLY A 6 -1.92 10.90 -8.46
C GLY A 6 -3.38 11.18 -8.17
N GLU A 7 -4.24 11.34 -9.17
CA GLU A 7 -5.65 11.66 -8.95
C GLU A 7 -6.43 10.44 -8.44
N ASN A 8 -6.47 10.29 -7.13
CA ASN A 8 -7.11 9.17 -6.44
C ASN A 8 -8.61 9.10 -6.68
N ASN A 9 -9.28 10.25 -6.82
CA ASN A 9 -10.74 10.32 -7.00
C ASN A 9 -11.21 9.72 -8.33
N ASP A 10 -10.36 9.62 -9.32
CA ASP A 10 -10.73 9.09 -10.62
C ASP A 10 -10.73 7.55 -10.68
N ILE A 11 -9.98 6.86 -9.80
CA ILE A 11 -10.02 5.39 -9.72
C ILE A 11 -11.35 4.90 -9.17
N TYR A 12 -11.85 5.52 -8.11
CA TYR A 12 -13.11 5.11 -7.47
C TYR A 12 -14.35 5.40 -8.33
N GLY A 13 -14.16 6.16 -9.38
CA GLY A 13 -15.21 6.47 -10.35
C GLY A 13 -15.10 5.69 -11.64
N LEU A 14 -14.24 4.70 -11.73
CA LEU A 14 -14.15 3.83 -12.89
C LEU A 14 -15.47 3.09 -13.07
N VAL A 15 -16.03 3.24 -14.26
CA VAL A 15 -17.10 2.37 -14.71
C VAL A 15 -16.49 0.97 -14.80
N THR A 16 -16.79 0.15 -13.81
CA THR A 16 -16.37 -1.24 -13.78
C THR A 16 -16.98 -1.96 -14.96
N GLY A 17 -16.17 -2.27 -15.91
CA GLY A 17 -16.54 -3.01 -17.09
C GLY A 17 -15.39 -3.90 -17.54
N PRO A 18 -15.62 -4.86 -18.44
CA PRO A 18 -14.62 -5.85 -18.83
C PRO A 18 -13.36 -5.26 -19.50
N LYS A 19 -13.29 -3.96 -19.68
CA LYS A 19 -12.14 -3.26 -20.29
C LYS A 19 -11.62 -2.10 -19.45
N ASN A 20 -12.20 -1.85 -18.28
CA ASN A 20 -11.89 -0.68 -17.46
C ASN A 20 -11.58 -1.14 -16.04
N GLY A 21 -10.33 -1.13 -15.66
CA GLY A 21 -9.87 -1.47 -14.32
C GLY A 21 -8.77 -0.52 -13.86
N PRO A 22 -8.30 -0.66 -12.62
CA PRO A 22 -7.27 0.19 -12.06
C PRO A 22 -5.94 0.11 -12.83
N PHE A 23 -5.65 -1.02 -13.45
CA PHE A 23 -4.43 -1.20 -14.24
C PHE A 23 -4.50 -0.49 -15.58
N GLU A 24 -5.63 -0.65 -16.29
CA GLU A 24 -5.89 0.04 -17.55
C GLU A 24 -5.90 1.55 -17.37
N PHE A 25 -6.48 2.02 -16.26
CA PHE A 25 -6.47 3.43 -15.90
C PHE A 25 -5.04 3.93 -15.67
N ALA A 26 -4.24 3.20 -14.90
CA ALA A 26 -2.88 3.58 -14.57
C ALA A 26 -1.97 3.77 -15.80
N ILE A 27 -2.26 3.09 -16.90
CA ILE A 27 -1.51 3.18 -18.17
C ILE A 27 -2.28 3.92 -19.28
N GLY A 28 -3.36 4.63 -18.95
CA GLY A 28 -4.13 5.44 -19.89
C GLY A 28 -4.92 4.65 -20.93
N LYS A 29 -5.25 3.39 -20.67
CA LYS A 29 -6.03 2.53 -21.59
C LYS A 29 -7.54 2.65 -21.41
N CYS A 30 -8.00 3.36 -20.40
CA CYS A 30 -9.41 3.69 -20.23
C CYS A 30 -9.58 5.16 -19.83
N ASN A 31 -10.77 5.68 -20.08
CA ASN A 31 -11.14 7.03 -19.66
C ASN A 31 -11.56 7.02 -18.19
N ASN A 32 -11.51 8.21 -17.57
CA ASN A 32 -12.12 8.39 -16.27
C ASN A 32 -13.66 8.31 -16.35
N ARG A 33 -14.33 8.35 -15.19
CA ARG A 33 -15.80 8.30 -15.09
C ARG A 33 -16.52 9.43 -15.86
N TYR A 34 -15.82 10.49 -16.22
CA TYR A 34 -16.36 11.61 -16.99
C TYR A 34 -16.12 11.47 -18.50
N GLY A 35 -15.62 10.33 -18.95
CA GLY A 35 -15.35 10.04 -20.35
C GLY A 35 -14.12 10.77 -20.93
N LYS A 36 -13.29 11.36 -20.08
CA LYS A 36 -12.06 12.04 -20.51
C LYS A 36 -10.88 11.08 -20.51
N SER A 37 -10.05 11.18 -21.54
CA SER A 37 -8.73 10.56 -21.53
C SER A 37 -7.89 11.14 -20.39
N VAL A 38 -7.11 10.30 -19.75
CA VAL A 38 -6.24 10.68 -18.64
C VAL A 38 -4.81 10.66 -19.12
N ASP A 39 -4.09 11.77 -18.91
CA ASP A 39 -2.65 11.78 -19.09
C ASP A 39 -2.02 10.81 -18.08
N VAL A 40 -1.26 9.86 -18.57
CA VAL A 40 -0.66 8.79 -17.74
C VAL A 40 0.41 9.35 -16.83
N LEU A 41 1.20 10.29 -17.36
CA LEU A 41 2.30 10.90 -16.61
C LEU A 41 1.95 12.33 -16.25
N SER A 42 2.16 12.70 -14.99
CA SER A 42 2.13 14.08 -14.52
C SER A 42 3.51 14.71 -14.56
N SER A 43 4.57 13.92 -14.55
CA SER A 43 5.96 14.33 -14.59
C SER A 43 6.87 13.19 -15.05
N GLU A 44 8.13 13.50 -15.33
CA GLU A 44 9.15 12.46 -15.45
C GLU A 44 9.32 11.71 -14.11
N PRO A 45 9.60 10.40 -14.14
CA PRO A 45 9.89 9.63 -12.93
C PRO A 45 11.01 10.27 -12.10
N GLY A 46 10.79 10.36 -10.80
CA GLY A 46 11.75 10.94 -9.86
C GLY A 46 11.75 12.47 -9.76
N LYS A 47 10.96 13.19 -10.55
CA LYS A 47 10.95 14.68 -10.57
C LYS A 47 9.90 15.28 -9.64
N GLN A 48 8.82 14.54 -9.37
CA GLN A 48 7.75 15.00 -8.51
C GLN A 48 7.29 13.88 -7.59
N TRP A 49 6.94 14.22 -6.36
CA TRP A 49 6.23 13.30 -5.48
C TRP A 49 4.73 13.51 -5.65
N ASP A 50 4.03 12.42 -5.88
CA ASP A 50 2.58 12.41 -5.97
C ASP A 50 2.06 11.14 -5.30
N TYR A 51 1.02 11.25 -4.48
CA TYR A 51 0.33 10.09 -3.92
C TYR A 51 -0.57 9.51 -4.99
N SER A 52 -0.28 8.30 -5.45
CA SER A 52 -0.87 7.75 -6.65
C SER A 52 -1.39 6.32 -6.43
N ASP A 53 -2.70 6.18 -6.26
CA ASP A 53 -3.36 4.87 -6.22
C ASP A 53 -3.15 4.07 -7.51
N PRO A 54 -3.19 4.68 -8.72
CA PRO A 54 -2.84 3.97 -9.96
C PRO A 54 -1.44 3.36 -9.93
N ALA A 55 -0.46 4.10 -9.41
CA ALA A 55 0.90 3.59 -9.30
C ALA A 55 1.00 2.40 -8.35
N VAL A 56 0.27 2.46 -7.23
CA VAL A 56 0.23 1.34 -6.26
C VAL A 56 -0.51 0.14 -6.85
N ALA A 57 -1.60 0.36 -7.58
CA ALA A 57 -2.32 -0.71 -8.26
C ALA A 57 -1.40 -1.49 -9.22
N LEU A 58 -0.58 -0.78 -10.01
CA LEU A 58 0.38 -1.43 -10.92
C LEU A 58 1.41 -2.32 -10.23
N LEU A 59 1.75 -2.08 -8.97
CA LEU A 59 2.65 -2.96 -8.23
C LEU A 59 2.08 -4.37 -8.09
N SER A 60 0.76 -4.51 -7.93
CA SER A 60 0.11 -5.83 -7.89
C SER A 60 0.23 -6.57 -9.22
N PHE A 61 0.11 -5.85 -10.33
CA PHE A 61 0.33 -6.40 -11.66
C PHE A 61 1.80 -6.82 -11.88
N ILE A 62 2.75 -5.96 -11.52
CA ILE A 62 4.19 -6.26 -11.59
C ILE A 62 4.53 -7.48 -10.75
N PHE A 63 3.98 -7.56 -9.53
CA PHE A 63 4.15 -8.72 -8.66
C PHE A 63 3.68 -10.01 -9.35
N PHE A 64 2.50 -9.99 -9.95
CA PHE A 64 1.99 -11.15 -10.68
C PHE A 64 2.87 -11.51 -11.88
N GLU A 65 3.33 -10.53 -12.66
CA GLU A 65 4.20 -10.81 -13.82
C GLU A 65 5.51 -11.47 -13.42
N ILE A 66 6.06 -11.12 -12.27
CA ILE A 66 7.32 -11.71 -11.76
C ILE A 66 7.07 -13.08 -11.11
N THR A 67 6.02 -13.23 -10.31
CA THR A 67 5.82 -14.41 -9.47
C THR A 67 4.85 -15.42 -10.06
N LYS A 68 4.00 -15.00 -10.99
CA LYS A 68 2.85 -15.73 -11.54
C LYS A 68 1.85 -16.18 -10.46
N LYS A 69 1.82 -15.45 -9.33
CA LYS A 69 0.93 -15.72 -8.19
C LYS A 69 0.06 -14.52 -7.89
N ASN A 70 -1.17 -14.78 -7.46
CA ASN A 70 -2.02 -13.73 -6.89
C ASN A 70 -1.38 -13.21 -5.59
N ILE A 71 -1.30 -11.88 -5.44
CA ILE A 71 -0.65 -11.25 -4.29
C ILE A 71 -1.38 -11.55 -2.97
N HIS A 72 -2.72 -11.67 -2.98
CA HIS A 72 -3.49 -11.96 -1.78
C HIS A 72 -3.23 -13.38 -1.28
N GLU A 73 -3.26 -14.37 -2.17
CA GLU A 73 -2.95 -15.76 -1.86
C GLU A 73 -1.51 -15.90 -1.38
N TYR A 74 -0.59 -15.23 -2.05
CA TYR A 74 0.82 -15.23 -1.66
C TYR A 74 1.03 -14.64 -0.26
N LEU A 75 0.41 -13.50 0.04
CA LEU A 75 0.49 -12.86 1.36
C LEU A 75 -0.12 -13.76 2.44
N TYR A 76 -1.26 -14.36 2.16
CA TYR A 76 -1.89 -15.27 3.10
C TYR A 76 -0.97 -16.45 3.45
N GLU A 77 -0.42 -17.13 2.45
CA GLU A 77 0.46 -18.28 2.66
C GLU A 77 1.80 -17.90 3.33
N LYS A 78 2.41 -16.80 2.88
CA LYS A 78 3.78 -16.43 3.27
C LYS A 78 3.87 -15.58 4.52
N LEU A 79 2.78 -14.94 4.92
CA LEU A 79 2.79 -14.04 6.06
C LEU A 79 1.57 -14.22 6.97
N PHE A 80 0.35 -13.99 6.48
CA PHE A 80 -0.82 -13.87 7.33
C PHE A 80 -1.07 -15.12 8.18
N LYS A 81 -1.03 -16.29 7.55
CA LYS A 81 -1.16 -17.57 8.26
C LYS A 81 -0.09 -17.76 9.34
N ILE A 82 1.14 -17.31 9.07
CA ILE A 82 2.26 -17.46 10.00
C ILE A 82 2.10 -16.56 11.23
N ILE A 83 1.66 -15.31 11.01
CA ILE A 83 1.48 -14.33 12.09
C ILE A 83 0.10 -14.38 12.73
N GLY A 84 -0.74 -15.36 12.36
CA GLY A 84 -2.06 -15.61 12.97
C GLY A 84 -3.14 -14.62 12.53
N ILE A 85 -3.03 -14.02 11.33
CA ILE A 85 -4.11 -13.26 10.70
C ILE A 85 -5.02 -14.26 9.98
N GLU A 86 -6.22 -14.45 10.51
CA GLU A 86 -7.14 -15.48 10.02
C GLU A 86 -8.29 -14.92 9.19
N ASN A 87 -8.71 -13.69 9.49
CA ASN A 87 -9.91 -13.07 8.93
C ASN A 87 -9.59 -11.83 8.10
N ALA A 88 -8.65 -11.95 7.17
CA ALA A 88 -8.36 -10.90 6.21
C ALA A 88 -8.87 -11.30 4.81
N SER A 89 -9.51 -10.36 4.13
CA SER A 89 -9.95 -10.54 2.76
C SER A 89 -9.78 -9.23 1.98
N TRP A 90 -9.76 -9.33 0.67
CA TRP A 90 -9.74 -8.14 -0.20
C TRP A 90 -10.97 -8.14 -1.09
N ASP A 91 -11.50 -6.92 -1.31
CA ASP A 91 -12.44 -6.72 -2.40
C ASP A 91 -11.75 -7.02 -3.74
N VAL A 92 -12.49 -7.65 -4.64
CA VAL A 92 -11.97 -7.97 -5.98
C VAL A 92 -12.06 -6.73 -6.86
N HIS A 93 -11.00 -5.94 -6.90
CA HIS A 93 -10.81 -4.88 -7.89
C HIS A 93 -9.87 -5.40 -8.97
N GLY A 94 -10.42 -6.16 -9.92
CA GLY A 94 -9.64 -6.75 -11.00
C GLY A 94 -9.30 -5.74 -12.09
N GLY A 95 -8.21 -5.97 -12.79
CA GLY A 95 -8.04 -5.45 -14.14
C GLY A 95 -9.16 -5.98 -15.03
N GLY A 96 -9.57 -5.19 -16.02
CA GLY A 96 -10.47 -5.67 -17.05
C GLY A 96 -9.84 -6.81 -17.87
N ASN A 97 -10.44 -7.18 -18.98
CA ASN A 97 -9.95 -8.27 -19.84
C ASN A 97 -8.51 -8.10 -20.36
N TYR A 98 -7.92 -6.91 -20.24
CA TYR A 98 -6.56 -6.65 -20.70
C TYR A 98 -5.48 -7.33 -19.85
N PHE A 99 -5.68 -7.39 -18.52
CA PHE A 99 -4.67 -7.88 -17.58
C PHE A 99 -5.11 -9.15 -16.84
N GLY A 100 -6.28 -9.70 -17.20
CA GLY A 100 -6.77 -10.93 -16.58
C GLY A 100 -7.34 -10.75 -15.16
N PRO A 101 -7.56 -11.84 -14.44
CA PRO A 101 -8.26 -11.88 -13.15
C PRO A 101 -7.37 -11.49 -11.97
N PHE A 102 -6.48 -10.50 -12.12
CA PHE A 102 -5.62 -10.08 -11.01
C PHE A 102 -6.36 -9.13 -10.10
N THR A 103 -6.16 -9.31 -8.81
CA THR A 103 -6.71 -8.43 -7.80
C THR A 103 -5.71 -7.34 -7.47
N SER A 104 -6.14 -6.08 -7.54
CA SER A 104 -5.35 -4.96 -7.08
C SER A 104 -5.36 -4.89 -5.57
N SER A 105 -4.20 -4.69 -4.95
CA SER A 105 -4.04 -4.60 -3.49
C SER A 105 -3.96 -3.17 -2.97
N HIS A 106 -4.25 -2.16 -3.81
CA HIS A 106 -4.16 -0.77 -3.39
C HIS A 106 -5.30 -0.34 -2.44
N VAL A 107 -6.45 -1.01 -2.50
CA VAL A 107 -7.63 -0.78 -1.65
C VAL A 107 -8.35 -2.09 -1.34
N GLY A 108 -9.37 -2.01 -0.48
CA GLY A 108 -10.32 -3.10 -0.25
C GLY A 108 -9.86 -4.18 0.74
N LEU A 109 -8.83 -3.93 1.52
CA LEU A 109 -8.46 -4.84 2.61
C LEU A 109 -9.47 -4.76 3.74
N HIS A 110 -10.15 -5.86 4.01
CA HIS A 110 -10.97 -6.09 5.20
C HIS A 110 -10.14 -6.85 6.22
N ILE A 111 -9.92 -6.26 7.38
CA ILE A 111 -9.08 -6.82 8.43
C ILE A 111 -9.59 -6.33 9.80
N SER A 112 -9.51 -7.17 10.84
CA SER A 112 -9.82 -6.73 12.19
C SER A 112 -8.71 -5.83 12.76
N ALA A 113 -9.04 -4.96 13.72
CA ALA A 113 -8.03 -4.15 14.41
C ALA A 113 -6.97 -5.03 15.09
N ARG A 114 -7.38 -6.18 15.63
CA ARG A 114 -6.46 -7.16 16.25
C ARG A 114 -5.49 -7.74 15.23
N ASP A 115 -5.97 -8.10 14.05
CA ASP A 115 -5.12 -8.68 13.01
C ASP A 115 -4.20 -7.64 12.38
N LEU A 116 -4.68 -6.40 12.22
CA LEU A 116 -3.81 -5.30 11.81
C LEU A 116 -2.73 -4.99 12.85
N SER A 117 -3.05 -5.15 14.16
CA SER A 117 -2.05 -5.04 15.23
C SER A 117 -1.01 -6.16 15.18
N ARG A 118 -1.37 -7.38 14.77
CA ARG A 118 -0.38 -8.45 14.54
C ARG A 118 0.60 -8.09 13.43
N PHE A 119 0.11 -7.50 12.35
CA PHE A 119 0.99 -6.98 11.30
C PHE A 119 1.87 -5.84 11.84
N GLY A 120 1.30 -4.91 12.59
CA GLY A 120 2.07 -3.85 13.27
C GLY A 120 3.16 -4.41 14.19
N TYR A 121 2.87 -5.44 14.95
CA TYR A 121 3.85 -6.11 15.82
C TYR A 121 4.96 -6.80 15.01
N PHE A 122 4.61 -7.45 13.93
CA PHE A 122 5.57 -8.03 13.01
C PHE A 122 6.55 -6.97 12.45
N MET A 123 6.03 -5.80 12.10
CA MET A 123 6.85 -4.66 11.65
C MET A 123 7.70 -4.09 12.79
N LEU A 124 7.14 -3.93 14.00
CA LEU A 124 7.85 -3.47 15.20
C LEU A 124 9.02 -4.39 15.55
N LYS A 125 8.83 -5.70 15.40
CA LYS A 125 9.89 -6.72 15.62
C LYS A 125 10.77 -6.96 14.39
N LYS A 126 10.84 -5.98 13.50
CA LYS A 126 11.74 -5.99 12.33
C LYS A 126 11.61 -7.26 11.47
N GLY A 127 10.36 -7.70 11.24
CA GLY A 127 10.08 -8.86 10.40
C GLY A 127 10.28 -10.22 11.07
N GLN A 128 10.39 -10.24 12.40
CA GLN A 128 10.44 -11.47 13.19
C GLN A 128 9.05 -11.84 13.73
N TRP A 129 8.79 -13.13 13.80
CA TRP A 129 7.65 -13.71 14.48
C TRP A 129 8.06 -15.00 15.16
N ASN A 130 7.77 -15.13 16.47
CA ASN A 130 8.17 -16.29 17.29
C ASN A 130 9.67 -16.64 17.12
N ASN A 131 10.55 -15.64 17.13
CA ASN A 131 12.00 -15.75 16.94
C ASN A 131 12.44 -16.24 15.54
N VAL A 132 11.53 -16.31 14.57
CA VAL A 132 11.86 -16.64 13.18
C VAL A 132 11.86 -15.37 12.35
N GLN A 133 12.93 -15.12 11.62
CA GLN A 133 13.01 -14.01 10.66
C GLN A 133 12.26 -14.39 9.38
N ILE A 134 11.10 -13.74 9.13
CA ILE A 134 10.26 -13.98 7.96
C ILE A 134 10.58 -12.98 6.85
N LEU A 135 10.74 -11.71 7.21
CA LEU A 135 11.13 -10.63 6.30
C LEU A 135 12.43 -10.02 6.80
N ARG A 136 13.36 -9.75 5.90
CA ARG A 136 14.67 -9.19 6.24
C ARG A 136 14.51 -7.86 6.98
N SER A 137 15.23 -7.70 8.10
CA SER A 137 15.20 -6.50 8.93
C SER A 137 15.68 -5.26 8.20
N ASP A 138 16.73 -5.39 7.37
CA ASP A 138 17.27 -4.29 6.57
C ASP A 138 16.26 -3.77 5.53
N TYR A 139 15.40 -4.65 4.98
CA TYR A 139 14.31 -4.22 4.11
C TYR A 139 13.26 -3.40 4.87
N ILE A 140 12.92 -3.80 6.10
CA ILE A 140 11.99 -3.03 6.94
C ILE A 140 12.57 -1.66 7.26
N ASP A 141 13.85 -1.60 7.63
CA ASP A 141 14.54 -0.32 7.86
C ASP A 141 14.48 0.57 6.63
N LEU A 142 14.75 0.01 5.45
CA LEU A 142 14.66 0.74 4.19
C LEU A 142 13.23 1.21 3.88
N ALA A 143 12.23 0.36 4.12
CA ALA A 143 10.83 0.68 3.84
C ALA A 143 10.24 1.74 4.77
N THR A 144 10.75 1.83 6.01
CA THR A 144 10.29 2.76 7.04
C THR A 144 11.20 3.98 7.22
N THR A 145 12.07 4.23 6.24
CA THR A 145 12.87 5.45 6.16
C THR A 145 12.51 6.24 4.90
N LYS A 146 13.00 7.46 4.82
CA LYS A 146 12.75 8.35 3.67
C LYS A 146 13.24 7.70 2.36
N SER A 147 12.33 7.46 1.43
CA SER A 147 12.63 6.79 0.15
C SER A 147 13.15 7.74 -0.93
N GLN A 148 12.96 9.04 -0.77
CA GLN A 148 13.34 10.10 -1.74
C GLN A 148 13.30 11.48 -1.05
N ASN A 149 13.85 12.51 -1.71
CA ASN A 149 14.00 13.84 -1.13
C ASN A 149 12.81 14.79 -1.35
N LEU A 150 11.81 14.40 -2.14
CA LEU A 150 10.68 15.25 -2.50
C LEU A 150 9.58 15.26 -1.43
N ASN A 151 9.49 14.18 -0.63
CA ASN A 151 8.62 14.08 0.53
C ASN A 151 9.32 13.30 1.64
N SER A 152 9.70 13.99 2.69
CA SER A 152 10.41 13.42 3.83
C SER A 152 9.56 12.57 4.76
N SER A 153 8.22 12.64 4.60
CA SER A 153 7.26 11.90 5.41
C SER A 153 6.78 10.59 4.78
N TYR A 154 7.48 10.08 3.73
CA TYR A 154 7.03 8.88 3.03
C TYR A 154 8.19 7.93 2.69
N GLY A 155 8.05 6.68 3.14
CA GLY A 155 8.93 5.56 2.82
C GLY A 155 8.40 4.70 1.68
N TYR A 156 8.55 3.37 1.75
CA TYR A 156 7.95 2.44 0.80
C TYR A 156 6.53 2.09 1.26
N GLN A 157 5.58 2.96 0.90
CA GLN A 157 4.14 2.90 1.26
C GLN A 157 3.86 3.03 2.77
N PHE A 158 4.83 3.43 3.56
CA PHE A 158 4.64 3.83 4.95
C PHE A 158 4.71 5.35 5.08
N TRP A 159 3.82 5.92 5.87
CA TRP A 159 3.99 7.26 6.39
C TRP A 159 5.02 7.22 7.52
N ILE A 160 5.93 8.17 7.54
CA ILE A 160 7.07 8.20 8.48
C ILE A 160 7.23 9.57 9.12
N ASN A 161 7.87 9.60 10.28
CA ASN A 161 8.10 10.81 11.08
C ASN A 161 9.58 11.18 11.22
N SER A 162 10.45 10.74 10.32
CA SER A 162 11.90 10.82 10.49
C SER A 162 12.44 12.24 10.69
N ASP A 163 11.76 13.27 10.19
CA ASP A 163 12.07 14.68 10.42
C ASP A 163 11.25 15.33 11.56
N GLY A 164 10.24 14.64 12.08
CA GLY A 164 9.34 15.13 13.12
C GLY A 164 8.25 16.06 12.61
N VAL A 165 8.06 16.17 11.29
CA VAL A 165 7.10 17.11 10.69
C VAL A 165 5.70 16.53 10.66
N ARG A 166 5.55 15.25 10.32
CA ARG A 166 4.23 14.66 10.17
C ARG A 166 3.44 14.56 11.48
N TRP A 167 4.12 14.15 12.54
CA TRP A 167 3.56 14.03 13.90
C TRP A 167 4.53 14.64 14.91
N PRO A 168 4.51 15.97 15.11
CA PRO A 168 5.50 16.67 15.94
C PRO A 168 5.56 16.20 17.39
N SER A 169 4.45 15.66 17.92
CA SER A 169 4.36 15.15 19.29
C SER A 169 4.79 13.70 19.47
N LEU A 170 5.13 13.00 18.37
CA LEU A 170 5.55 11.61 18.42
C LEU A 170 7.07 11.48 18.17
N PRO A 171 7.70 10.39 18.64
CA PRO A 171 9.09 10.10 18.33
C PRO A 171 9.37 10.07 16.83
N LYS A 172 10.59 10.42 16.45
CA LYS A 172 10.99 10.47 15.04
C LYS A 172 11.08 9.09 14.36
N ASP A 173 11.15 8.03 15.12
CA ASP A 173 11.13 6.65 14.63
C ASP A 173 9.71 6.09 14.40
N THR A 174 8.69 6.93 14.64
CA THR A 174 7.28 6.57 14.37
C THR A 174 7.04 6.40 12.87
N TYR A 175 6.38 5.33 12.50
CA TYR A 175 5.84 5.12 11.16
C TYR A 175 4.44 4.50 11.23
N ALA A 176 3.67 4.62 10.16
CA ALA A 176 2.28 4.19 10.16
C ALA A 176 1.79 3.67 8.80
N LEU A 177 0.84 2.76 8.88
CA LEU A 177 -0.12 2.48 7.81
C LEU A 177 -1.31 3.42 8.02
N GLU A 178 -1.67 4.17 6.99
CA GLU A 178 -2.85 5.03 7.00
C GLU A 178 -3.72 4.72 5.79
N GLY A 179 -4.95 4.36 6.06
CA GLY A 179 -5.98 4.08 5.07
C GLY A 179 -7.14 5.08 5.12
N TYR A 180 -8.02 4.97 4.15
CA TYR A 180 -9.25 5.75 4.06
C TYR A 180 -10.10 5.58 5.33
N ASN A 181 -10.96 6.56 5.64
CA ASN A 181 -11.81 6.57 6.84
C ASN A 181 -11.04 6.44 8.16
N SER A 182 -9.85 7.01 8.23
CA SER A 182 -9.03 7.00 9.46
C SER A 182 -8.66 5.60 9.97
N ASN A 183 -8.62 4.60 9.09
CA ASN A 183 -8.02 3.30 9.40
C ASN A 183 -6.50 3.50 9.58
N ARG A 184 -5.96 3.15 10.73
CA ARG A 184 -4.57 3.46 11.07
C ARG A 184 -3.92 2.37 11.89
N CYS A 185 -2.62 2.18 11.66
CA CYS A 185 -1.76 1.40 12.54
C CYS A 185 -0.46 2.17 12.72
N TYR A 186 -0.31 2.82 13.87
CA TYR A 186 0.94 3.47 14.26
C TYR A 186 1.86 2.46 14.90
N ILE A 187 3.12 2.48 14.51
CA ILE A 187 4.20 1.69 15.08
C ILE A 187 5.24 2.66 15.63
N ILE A 188 5.52 2.59 16.93
CA ILE A 188 6.37 3.52 17.66
C ILE A 188 7.48 2.73 18.36
N PRO A 189 8.61 2.48 17.68
CA PRO A 189 9.67 1.62 18.21
C PRO A 189 10.25 2.09 19.54
N SER A 190 10.50 3.39 19.72
CA SER A 190 11.01 3.95 20.99
C SER A 190 10.13 3.67 22.20
N TYR A 191 8.84 3.40 21.99
CA TYR A 191 7.91 3.10 23.08
C TYR A 191 7.51 1.61 23.12
N ASP A 192 8.05 0.77 22.24
CA ASP A 192 7.62 -0.62 22.02
C ASP A 192 6.07 -0.70 21.88
N LEU A 193 5.48 0.24 21.15
CA LEU A 193 4.04 0.50 21.13
C LEU A 193 3.46 0.42 19.73
N ILE A 194 2.28 -0.20 19.65
CA ILE A 194 1.42 -0.20 18.46
C ILE A 194 0.06 0.37 18.83
N ILE A 195 -0.45 1.26 18.00
CA ILE A 195 -1.80 1.81 18.16
C ILE A 195 -2.56 1.56 16.87
N THR A 196 -3.62 0.77 16.95
CA THR A 196 -4.47 0.44 15.81
C THR A 196 -5.88 0.98 16.00
N ARG A 197 -6.38 1.64 14.95
CA ARG A 197 -7.75 2.11 14.85
C ARG A 197 -8.35 1.67 13.53
N ILE A 198 -9.58 1.15 13.56
CA ILE A 198 -10.39 0.81 12.38
C ILE A 198 -11.76 1.46 12.55
N GLY A 199 -12.27 1.99 11.45
CA GLY A 199 -13.54 2.70 11.39
C GLY A 199 -13.40 4.21 11.60
N SER A 200 -14.46 4.91 11.25
CA SER A 200 -14.63 6.37 11.37
C SER A 200 -15.18 6.76 12.74
#